data_0d4120af8788a150f4e4073ffcd5b89c
#
_entry.id   0d4120af8788a150f4e4073ffcd5b89c
#
_cell.length_a   1.000
_cell.length_b   1.000
_cell.length_c   1.000
_cell.angle_alpha   90.00
_cell.angle_beta   90.00
_cell.angle_gamma   90.00
#
_symmetry.space_group_name_H-M   'P 1'
#
loop_
_entity.id
_entity.type
_entity.pdbx_description
1 polymer ?
#
loop_
_entity_poly.entity_id
_entity_poly.type
_entity_poly.pdbx_seq_one_letter_code
_entity_poly.pdbx_strand_id
1 'polypeptide(L)'
;MKIDDYTQNALATLSDDYDYGDITPQMMGMVLGLSDESGEVLGKFKKLLRDKRGVLTDDDKVEIIKELGDVLWYIATVSHLLGSSLEDVARKNNDKLLSRKARGALSGSGDNR
;
A
#
# COMPACT_ATOMS: atom_id res chain seq x y z
N MET A 1 -34.54 6.23 -0.02
CA MET A 1 -33.92 4.98 -0.52
C MET A 1 -33.86 3.99 0.61
N LYS A 2 -34.34 2.78 0.37
CA LYS A 2 -34.17 1.67 1.33
C LYS A 2 -32.80 1.02 1.08
N ILE A 3 -32.28 0.32 2.09
CA ILE A 3 -30.97 -0.36 1.95
C ILE A 3 -31.00 -1.47 0.88
N ASP A 4 -32.17 -2.09 0.69
CA ASP A 4 -32.36 -3.09 -0.36
C ASP A 4 -32.29 -2.48 -1.76
N ASP A 5 -32.82 -1.25 -1.94
CA ASP A 5 -32.71 -0.52 -3.22
C ASP A 5 -31.24 -0.19 -3.52
N TYR A 6 -30.47 0.20 -2.50
CA TYR A 6 -29.03 0.39 -2.65
C TYR A 6 -28.33 -0.90 -3.09
N THR A 7 -28.67 -2.02 -2.46
CA THR A 7 -28.08 -3.31 -2.80
C THR A 7 -28.37 -3.68 -4.25
N GLN A 8 -29.61 -3.52 -4.71
CA GLN A 8 -29.99 -3.80 -6.10
C GLN A 8 -29.22 -2.92 -7.09
N ASN A 9 -29.09 -1.64 -6.79
CA ASN A 9 -28.32 -0.69 -7.61
C ASN A 9 -26.83 -1.06 -7.64
N ALA A 10 -26.25 -1.44 -6.53
CA ALA A 10 -24.85 -1.89 -6.45
C ALA A 10 -24.64 -3.17 -7.28
N LEU A 11 -25.53 -4.15 -7.17
CA LEU A 11 -25.46 -5.39 -7.96
C LEU A 11 -25.63 -5.13 -9.45
N ALA A 12 -26.41 -4.13 -9.87
CA ALA A 12 -26.58 -3.77 -11.27
C ALA A 12 -25.30 -3.21 -11.90
N THR A 13 -24.36 -2.73 -11.09
CA THR A 13 -23.04 -2.24 -11.54
C THR A 13 -21.91 -3.21 -11.27
N LEU A 14 -22.20 -4.35 -10.64
CA LEU A 14 -21.20 -5.38 -10.40
C LEU A 14 -20.83 -6.07 -11.72
N SER A 15 -19.56 -5.98 -12.09
CA SER A 15 -19.05 -6.72 -13.25
C SER A 15 -18.65 -8.14 -12.83
N ASP A 16 -19.00 -9.11 -13.65
CA ASP A 16 -18.54 -10.50 -13.56
C ASP A 16 -17.39 -10.80 -14.56
N ASP A 17 -16.98 -9.78 -15.30
CA ASP A 17 -15.93 -9.85 -16.33
C ASP A 17 -14.55 -9.63 -15.69
N TYR A 18 -14.11 -10.58 -14.85
CA TYR A 18 -12.78 -10.57 -14.24
C TYR A 18 -11.91 -11.66 -14.86
N ASP A 19 -10.91 -11.24 -15.61
CA ASP A 19 -9.81 -12.09 -16.07
C ASP A 19 -8.51 -11.59 -15.45
N TYR A 20 -7.80 -12.47 -14.76
CA TYR A 20 -6.52 -12.11 -14.13
C TYR A 20 -5.35 -12.06 -15.14
N GLY A 21 -5.52 -12.62 -16.37
CA GLY A 21 -4.47 -12.61 -17.40
C GLY A 21 -3.11 -13.10 -16.86
N ASP A 22 -2.10 -12.26 -16.94
CA ASP A 22 -0.76 -12.55 -16.45
C ASP A 22 -0.61 -12.42 -14.93
N ILE A 23 -1.65 -11.98 -14.23
CA ILE A 23 -1.62 -11.87 -12.76
C ILE A 23 -1.84 -13.26 -12.16
N THR A 24 -0.79 -13.83 -11.60
CA THR A 24 -0.83 -15.15 -10.97
C THR A 24 -1.49 -15.10 -9.59
N PRO A 25 -2.02 -16.24 -9.08
CA PRO A 25 -2.47 -16.32 -7.68
C PRO A 25 -1.39 -15.92 -6.66
N GLN A 26 -0.13 -16.24 -6.94
CA GLN A 26 0.99 -15.84 -6.09
C GLN A 26 1.16 -14.31 -6.07
N MET A 27 1.11 -13.64 -7.22
CA MET A 27 1.14 -12.17 -7.28
C MET A 27 0.01 -11.56 -6.47
N MET A 28 -1.21 -12.06 -6.62
CA MET A 28 -2.37 -11.57 -5.87
C MET A 28 -2.20 -11.78 -4.37
N GLY A 29 -1.71 -12.93 -3.94
CA GLY A 29 -1.41 -13.20 -2.52
C GLY A 29 -0.41 -12.19 -1.95
N MET A 30 0.65 -11.87 -2.68
CA MET A 30 1.67 -10.91 -2.25
C MET A 30 1.13 -9.47 -2.22
N VAL A 31 0.32 -9.07 -3.18
CA VAL A 31 -0.31 -7.74 -3.20
C VAL A 31 -1.32 -7.58 -2.07
N LEU A 32 -2.12 -8.61 -1.79
CA LEU A 32 -3.03 -8.63 -0.64
C LEU A 32 -2.27 -8.51 0.69
N GLY A 33 -1.15 -9.24 0.81
CA GLY A 33 -0.27 -9.16 1.98
C GLY A 33 0.33 -7.78 2.17
N LEU A 34 0.75 -7.11 1.09
CA LEU A 34 1.25 -5.72 1.15
C LEU A 34 0.20 -4.77 1.72
N SER A 35 -1.05 -4.91 1.31
CA SER A 35 -2.16 -4.11 1.83
C SER A 35 -2.43 -4.40 3.31
N ASP A 36 -2.43 -5.68 3.69
CA ASP A 36 -2.68 -6.12 5.06
C ASP A 36 -1.60 -5.59 6.02
N GLU A 37 -0.34 -5.76 5.72
CA GLU A 37 0.77 -5.28 6.55
C GLU A 37 0.83 -3.74 6.62
N SER A 38 0.48 -3.06 5.55
CA SER A 38 0.33 -1.60 5.59
C SER A 38 -0.78 -1.18 6.56
N GLY A 39 -1.85 -1.96 6.64
CA GLY A 39 -2.93 -1.79 7.61
C GLY A 39 -2.46 -2.04 9.05
N GLU A 40 -1.55 -3.00 9.29
CA GLU A 40 -0.98 -3.27 10.62
C GLU A 40 -0.15 -2.07 11.13
N VAL A 41 0.63 -1.43 10.26
CA VAL A 41 1.32 -0.18 10.61
C VAL A 41 0.31 0.90 11.03
N LEU A 42 -0.73 1.12 10.24
CA LEU A 42 -1.82 2.06 10.57
C LEU A 42 -2.51 1.71 11.89
N GLY A 43 -2.75 0.42 12.13
CA GLY A 43 -3.38 -0.08 13.35
C GLY A 43 -2.56 0.20 14.60
N LYS A 44 -1.23 0.08 14.54
CA LYS A 44 -0.33 0.46 15.63
C LYS A 44 -0.50 1.94 15.99
N PHE A 45 -0.45 2.83 15.02
CA PHE A 45 -0.64 4.28 15.24
C PHE A 45 -2.05 4.61 15.75
N LYS A 46 -3.09 3.99 15.19
CA LYS A 46 -4.47 4.17 15.66
C LYS A 46 -4.59 3.85 17.16
N LYS A 47 -4.02 2.73 17.60
CA LYS A 47 -4.05 2.32 19.01
C LYS A 47 -3.29 3.31 19.91
N LEU A 48 -2.15 3.83 19.46
CA LEU A 48 -1.41 4.86 20.21
C LEU A 48 -2.25 6.13 20.41
N LEU A 49 -2.93 6.57 19.36
CA LEU A 49 -3.80 7.75 19.44
C LEU A 49 -5.02 7.51 20.34
N ARG A 50 -5.68 6.37 20.17
CA ARG A 50 -6.90 6.03 20.93
C ARG A 50 -6.62 5.75 22.40
N ASP A 51 -5.60 4.96 22.70
CA ASP A 51 -5.40 4.36 24.03
C ASP A 51 -4.30 5.05 24.82
N LYS A 52 -3.35 5.73 24.18
CA LYS A 52 -2.16 6.32 24.80
C LYS A 52 -1.96 7.81 24.52
N ARG A 53 -2.98 8.49 24.00
CA ARG A 53 -2.93 9.93 23.65
C ARG A 53 -1.74 10.33 22.78
N GLY A 54 -1.30 9.43 21.89
CA GLY A 54 -0.17 9.67 21.02
C GLY A 54 1.19 9.53 21.68
N VAL A 55 1.28 9.03 22.90
CA VAL A 55 2.56 8.76 23.57
C VAL A 55 3.23 7.56 22.90
N LEU A 56 4.45 7.77 22.40
CA LEU A 56 5.24 6.79 21.67
C LEU A 56 6.45 6.40 22.47
N THR A 57 6.43 5.20 23.03
CA THR A 57 7.57 4.64 23.77
C THR A 57 8.60 3.98 22.85
N ASP A 58 9.80 3.67 23.36
CA ASP A 58 10.80 2.96 22.56
C ASP A 58 10.34 1.54 22.19
N ASP A 59 9.61 0.86 23.06
CA ASP A 59 9.00 -0.44 22.74
C ASP A 59 7.97 -0.33 21.62
N ASP A 60 7.13 0.70 21.62
CA ASP A 60 6.18 0.96 20.52
C ASP A 60 6.90 1.17 19.19
N LYS A 61 8.03 1.90 19.19
CA LYS A 61 8.85 2.10 18.00
C LYS A 61 9.40 0.78 17.45
N VAL A 62 9.90 -0.10 18.33
CA VAL A 62 10.39 -1.43 17.94
C VAL A 62 9.29 -2.25 17.27
N GLU A 63 8.10 -2.27 17.84
CA GLU A 63 6.96 -3.00 17.25
C GLU A 63 6.52 -2.42 15.90
N ILE A 64 6.49 -1.11 15.77
CA ILE A 64 6.18 -0.46 14.48
C ILE A 64 7.24 -0.77 13.41
N ILE A 65 8.52 -0.78 13.80
CA ILE A 65 9.62 -1.12 12.88
C ILE A 65 9.49 -2.56 12.37
N LYS A 66 9.01 -3.51 13.19
CA LYS A 66 8.74 -4.89 12.73
C LYS A 66 7.67 -4.89 11.64
N GLU A 67 6.55 -4.20 11.83
CA GLU A 67 5.49 -4.11 10.81
C GLU A 67 6.00 -3.44 9.52
N LEU A 68 6.85 -2.42 9.63
CA LEU A 68 7.50 -1.83 8.45
C LEU A 68 8.42 -2.83 7.73
N GLY A 69 9.06 -3.72 8.49
CA GLY A 69 9.83 -4.82 7.91
C GLY A 69 8.98 -5.77 7.09
N ASP A 70 7.79 -6.11 7.57
CA ASP A 70 6.85 -6.97 6.84
C ASP A 70 6.33 -6.28 5.58
N VAL A 71 6.02 -4.99 5.62
CA VAL A 71 5.70 -4.19 4.42
C VAL A 71 6.84 -4.23 3.41
N LEU A 72 8.08 -4.04 3.87
CA LEU A 72 9.27 -4.07 3.02
C LEU A 72 9.47 -5.44 2.36
N TRP A 73 9.20 -6.52 3.09
CA TRP A 73 9.27 -7.88 2.57
C TRP A 73 8.30 -8.08 1.40
N TYR A 74 7.05 -7.62 1.54
CA TYR A 74 6.07 -7.70 0.45
C TYR A 74 6.45 -6.82 -0.75
N ILE A 75 7.00 -5.64 -0.52
CA ILE A 75 7.51 -4.81 -1.62
C ILE A 75 8.63 -5.55 -2.38
N ALA A 76 9.56 -6.17 -1.67
CA ALA A 76 10.65 -6.93 -2.28
C ALA A 76 10.14 -8.12 -3.11
N THR A 77 9.20 -8.89 -2.56
CA THR A 77 8.65 -10.07 -3.25
C THR A 77 7.81 -9.68 -4.47
N VAL A 78 6.96 -8.66 -4.37
CA VAL A 78 6.21 -8.14 -5.52
C VAL A 78 7.14 -7.62 -6.60
N SER A 79 8.19 -6.89 -6.22
CA SER A 79 9.20 -6.40 -7.16
C SER A 79 9.86 -7.55 -7.94
N HIS A 80 10.23 -8.63 -7.23
CA HIS A 80 10.80 -9.83 -7.84
C HIS A 80 9.83 -10.49 -8.83
N LEU A 81 8.56 -10.65 -8.45
CA LEU A 81 7.55 -11.26 -9.33
C LEU A 81 7.27 -10.43 -10.59
N LEU A 82 7.54 -9.12 -10.54
CA LEU A 82 7.47 -8.21 -11.69
C LEU A 82 8.77 -8.18 -12.52
N GLY A 83 9.75 -9.06 -12.22
CA GLY A 83 11.03 -9.10 -12.92
C GLY A 83 11.97 -7.94 -12.57
N SER A 84 11.79 -7.34 -11.40
CA SER A 84 12.58 -6.22 -10.92
C SER A 84 13.25 -6.55 -9.57
N SER A 85 13.75 -5.55 -8.86
CA SER A 85 14.35 -5.68 -7.55
C SER A 85 13.95 -4.51 -6.65
N LEU A 86 14.11 -4.69 -5.34
CA LEU A 86 13.88 -3.61 -4.38
C LEU A 86 14.82 -2.42 -4.65
N GLU A 87 16.07 -2.69 -5.03
CA GLU A 87 17.03 -1.64 -5.41
C GLU A 87 16.54 -0.84 -6.63
N ASP A 88 16.04 -1.51 -7.66
CA ASP A 88 15.50 -0.85 -8.85
C ASP A 88 14.28 0.01 -8.52
N VAL A 89 13.39 -0.48 -7.68
CA VAL A 89 12.23 0.29 -7.19
C VAL A 89 12.69 1.54 -6.44
N ALA A 90 13.64 1.40 -5.51
CA ALA A 90 14.16 2.51 -4.73
C ALA A 90 14.87 3.54 -5.62
N ARG A 91 15.71 3.10 -6.55
CA ARG A 91 16.43 3.96 -7.49
C ARG A 91 15.47 4.76 -8.37
N LYS A 92 14.50 4.10 -8.98
CA LYS A 92 13.49 4.76 -9.83
C LYS A 92 12.67 5.79 -9.04
N ASN A 93 12.33 5.48 -7.79
CA ASN A 93 11.63 6.44 -6.94
C ASN A 93 12.49 7.66 -6.60
N ASN A 94 13.76 7.47 -6.26
CA ASN A 94 14.70 8.56 -6.02
C ASN A 94 14.87 9.44 -7.26
N ASP A 95 15.08 8.86 -8.42
CA ASP A 95 15.25 9.61 -9.68
C ASP A 95 14.01 10.45 -9.99
N LYS A 96 12.82 9.87 -9.83
CA LYS A 96 11.54 10.57 -9.98
C LYS A 96 11.42 11.78 -9.04
N LEU A 97 11.70 11.59 -7.76
CA LEU A 97 11.56 12.64 -6.76
C LEU A 97 12.61 13.74 -6.93
N LEU A 98 13.86 13.40 -7.25
CA LEU A 98 14.91 14.38 -7.52
C LEU A 98 14.59 15.17 -8.79
N SER A 99 14.09 14.54 -9.83
CA SER A 99 13.61 15.23 -11.03
C SER A 99 12.48 16.21 -10.72
N ARG A 100 11.47 15.80 -9.92
CA ARG A 100 10.38 16.69 -9.50
C ARG A 100 10.89 17.87 -8.69
N LYS A 101 11.83 17.65 -7.77
CA LYS A 101 12.47 18.71 -6.99
C LYS A 101 13.17 19.73 -7.90
N ALA A 102 13.98 19.25 -8.86
CA ALA A 102 14.71 20.10 -9.80
C ALA A 102 13.79 20.92 -10.71
N ARG A 103 12.62 20.40 -11.07
CA ARG A 103 11.61 21.06 -11.92
C ARG A 103 10.57 21.87 -11.12
N GLY A 104 10.65 21.93 -9.79
CA GLY A 104 9.64 22.57 -8.95
C GLY A 104 8.28 21.88 -8.95
N ALA A 105 8.24 20.56 -9.21
CA ALA A 105 7.02 19.76 -9.38
C ALA A 105 6.78 18.74 -8.25
N LEU A 106 7.30 18.98 -7.04
CA LEU A 106 7.09 18.09 -5.89
C LEU A 106 5.62 18.06 -5.45
N SER A 107 4.94 19.21 -5.47
CA SER A 107 3.51 19.32 -5.20
C SER A 107 2.69 19.10 -6.49
N GLY A 108 1.42 18.86 -6.33
CA GLY A 108 0.50 18.56 -7.43
C GLY A 108 0.00 17.12 -7.37
N SER A 109 -0.63 16.66 -8.44
CA SER A 109 -1.21 15.32 -8.53
C SER A 109 -0.72 14.56 -9.76
N GLY A 110 -0.88 13.25 -9.70
CA GLY A 110 -0.47 12.33 -10.76
C GLY A 110 1.01 11.93 -10.67
N ASP A 111 1.29 10.70 -11.07
CA ASP A 111 2.64 10.14 -10.94
C ASP A 111 3.59 10.60 -12.04
N ASN A 112 3.07 11.07 -13.16
CA ASN A 112 3.84 11.53 -14.32
C ASN A 112 4.00 13.05 -14.42
N ARG A 113 3.69 13.78 -13.34
CA ARG A 113 3.88 15.24 -13.30
C ARG A 113 5.34 15.64 -13.29
#